data_7dc70b95eed182c36e7d4a7e09bf8bc9
#
_entry.id   7dc70b95eed182c36e7d4a7e09bf8bc9
#
_cell.length_a   1.000
_cell.length_b   1.000
_cell.length_c   1.000
_cell.angle_alpha   90.00
_cell.angle_beta   90.00
_cell.angle_gamma   90.00
#
_symmetry.space_group_name_H-M   'P 1'
#
loop_
_entity.id
_entity.type
_entity.pdbx_description
1 polymer ?
#
loop_
_entity_poly.entity_id
_entity_poly.type
_entity_poly.pdbx_seq_one_letter_code
_entity_poly.pdbx_strand_id
1 'polypeptide(L)'
;MAVAKEQIRQIISENNINSIADIYTLLKDSFKDILQELMEAELDATLGYEKNHKGDLQTDNKRNGHSTKNLKSQYGEFQIDVPRDRNGEFEPKLIPKYQRDISGIEEKVISLYARGMSTRDIHDQLQDLYGIELSAEMVSKITDKILPQVKEWQSRPLNPVYPFVFMDCIHYKVREDGRILSRAAYVVLGVTVEGYKDILSITAGANETSKFWLGMLNDLKNRGVKDVLFFCVDGLPSFKEAIQAVYPQAEIQRCVIHMLRNSFKYVNYNDLKKFSSDFKEVYNAPNETAALTELENMKEKWEIGRASCRERV
;
A
#
# COMPACT_ATOMS: atom_id res chain seq x y z
N MET A 1 9.74 -8.73 29.48
CA MET A 1 10.46 -8.41 30.75
C MET A 1 11.34 -7.21 30.51
N ALA A 2 11.27 -6.19 31.36
CA ALA A 2 12.17 -5.04 31.25
C ALA A 2 13.49 -5.40 31.96
N VAL A 3 14.62 -5.15 31.31
CA VAL A 3 15.96 -5.34 31.88
C VAL A 3 16.17 -4.28 32.97
N ALA A 4 16.66 -4.66 34.14
CA ALA A 4 16.91 -3.75 35.24
C ALA A 4 18.02 -2.73 34.89
N LYS A 5 17.93 -1.49 35.43
CA LYS A 5 18.91 -0.42 35.11
C LYS A 5 20.35 -0.79 35.48
N GLU A 6 20.54 -1.59 36.50
CA GLU A 6 21.86 -2.08 36.93
C GLU A 6 22.45 -3.02 35.87
N GLN A 7 21.63 -3.91 35.30
CA GLN A 7 22.05 -4.81 34.22
C GLN A 7 22.43 -4.05 32.96
N ILE A 8 21.68 -3.00 32.61
CA ILE A 8 22.01 -2.14 31.48
C ILE A 8 23.36 -1.43 31.68
N ARG A 9 23.62 -0.90 32.87
CA ARG A 9 24.90 -0.25 33.21
C ARG A 9 26.06 -1.25 33.15
N GLN A 10 25.85 -2.46 33.63
CA GLN A 10 26.84 -3.53 33.58
C GLN A 10 27.17 -3.89 32.14
N ILE A 11 26.16 -4.10 31.28
CA ILE A 11 26.33 -4.37 29.85
C ILE A 11 27.13 -3.26 29.15
N ILE A 12 26.82 -1.98 29.43
CA ILE A 12 27.55 -0.82 28.87
C ILE A 12 29.04 -0.85 29.27
N SER A 13 29.32 -1.12 30.56
CA SER A 13 30.71 -1.12 31.06
C SER A 13 31.51 -2.34 30.56
N GLU A 14 30.91 -3.51 30.51
CA GLU A 14 31.57 -4.76 30.07
C GLU A 14 31.89 -4.75 28.57
N ASN A 15 31.05 -4.10 27.75
CA ASN A 15 31.21 -4.07 26.29
C ASN A 15 31.80 -2.78 25.74
N ASN A 16 32.26 -1.85 26.60
CA ASN A 16 32.85 -0.56 26.21
C ASN A 16 32.00 0.21 25.17
N ILE A 17 30.69 0.29 25.40
CA ILE A 17 29.74 0.93 24.48
C ILE A 17 29.88 2.44 24.56
N ASN A 18 30.38 3.07 23.48
CA ASN A 18 30.59 4.50 23.37
C ASN A 18 29.82 5.15 22.22
N SER A 19 29.25 4.36 21.32
CA SER A 19 28.52 4.84 20.14
C SER A 19 27.26 4.03 19.85
N ILE A 20 26.39 4.57 19.01
CA ILE A 20 25.23 3.85 18.51
C ILE A 20 25.66 2.62 17.69
N ALA A 21 26.78 2.71 16.97
CA ALA A 21 27.33 1.59 16.21
C ALA A 21 27.75 0.43 17.12
N ASP A 22 28.30 0.70 18.31
CA ASP A 22 28.65 -0.33 19.31
C ASP A 22 27.38 -1.05 19.81
N ILE A 23 26.28 -0.30 19.99
CA ILE A 23 24.99 -0.89 20.35
C ILE A 23 24.49 -1.84 19.26
N TYR A 24 24.56 -1.44 17.98
CA TYR A 24 24.16 -2.31 16.88
C TYR A 24 25.02 -3.57 16.78
N THR A 25 26.31 -3.44 17.02
CA THR A 25 27.25 -4.59 17.07
C THR A 25 26.88 -5.54 18.19
N LEU A 26 26.67 -5.04 19.39
CA LEU A 26 26.23 -5.85 20.54
C LEU A 26 24.90 -6.57 20.27
N LEU A 27 23.92 -5.83 19.72
CA LEU A 27 22.61 -6.43 19.37
C LEU A 27 22.75 -7.52 18.32
N LYS A 28 23.60 -7.32 17.32
CA LYS A 28 23.89 -8.30 16.28
C LYS A 28 24.51 -9.58 16.87
N ASP A 29 25.54 -9.43 17.72
CA ASP A 29 26.25 -10.56 18.31
C ASP A 29 25.33 -11.32 19.30
N SER A 30 24.62 -10.60 20.16
CA SER A 30 23.63 -11.20 21.07
C SER A 30 22.50 -11.91 20.31
N PHE A 31 22.03 -11.34 19.20
CA PHE A 31 20.99 -11.95 18.38
C PHE A 31 21.49 -13.23 17.70
N LYS A 32 22.74 -13.21 17.21
CA LYS A 32 23.39 -14.41 16.66
C LYS A 32 23.47 -15.52 17.69
N ASP A 33 23.95 -15.22 18.92
CA ASP A 33 24.13 -16.20 19.99
C ASP A 33 22.79 -16.80 20.43
N ILE A 34 21.74 -15.97 20.57
CA ILE A 34 20.39 -16.45 20.88
C ILE A 34 19.87 -17.39 19.79
N LEU A 35 20.06 -17.04 18.52
CA LEU A 35 19.64 -17.90 17.41
C LEU A 35 20.39 -19.23 17.41
N GLN A 36 21.70 -19.20 17.71
CA GLN A 36 22.52 -20.40 17.78
C GLN A 36 22.02 -21.35 18.87
N GLU A 37 21.77 -20.84 20.07
CA GLU A 37 21.23 -21.60 21.20
C GLU A 37 19.84 -22.17 20.94
N LEU A 38 18.97 -21.36 20.31
CA LEU A 38 17.63 -21.83 19.96
C LEU A 38 17.66 -22.96 18.93
N MET A 39 18.57 -22.94 17.96
CA MET A 39 18.72 -24.02 16.98
C MET A 39 19.31 -25.30 17.62
N GLU A 40 20.23 -25.16 18.58
CA GLU A 40 20.73 -26.29 19.35
C GLU A 40 19.60 -26.94 20.19
N ALA A 41 18.77 -26.11 20.85
CA ALA A 41 17.61 -26.56 21.60
C ALA A 41 16.55 -27.25 20.71
N GLU A 42 16.37 -26.78 19.49
CA GLU A 42 15.47 -27.41 18.49
C GLU A 42 15.98 -28.80 18.08
N LEU A 43 17.29 -28.95 17.91
CA LEU A 43 17.91 -30.23 17.63
C LEU A 43 17.82 -31.19 18.86
N ASP A 44 18.06 -30.68 20.09
CA ASP A 44 17.91 -31.45 21.33
C ASP A 44 16.50 -32.01 21.47
N ALA A 45 15.48 -31.14 21.22
CA ALA A 45 14.08 -31.58 21.26
C ALA A 45 13.75 -32.62 20.18
N THR A 46 14.38 -32.53 19.00
CA THR A 46 14.18 -33.48 17.90
C THR A 46 14.83 -34.84 18.19
N LEU A 47 16.03 -34.81 18.76
CA LEU A 47 16.79 -36.05 19.09
C LEU A 47 16.37 -36.69 20.42
N GLY A 48 15.70 -35.92 21.30
CA GLY A 48 15.29 -36.39 22.62
C GLY A 48 16.41 -36.41 23.65
N TYR A 49 17.58 -35.81 23.38
CA TYR A 49 18.69 -35.73 24.33
C TYR A 49 19.51 -34.44 24.11
N GLU A 50 20.07 -33.92 25.20
CA GLU A 50 20.92 -32.73 25.21
C GLU A 50 22.35 -33.02 24.74
N LYS A 51 23.06 -31.99 24.31
CA LYS A 51 24.47 -32.02 23.97
C LYS A 51 25.29 -32.56 25.16
N ASN A 52 26.18 -33.49 24.90
CA ASN A 52 27.00 -34.17 25.91
C ASN A 52 26.25 -35.15 26.88
N HIS A 53 25.06 -35.61 26.52
CA HIS A 53 24.36 -36.63 27.27
C HIS A 53 25.23 -37.92 27.38
N LYS A 54 25.39 -38.47 28.61
CA LYS A 54 26.23 -39.64 28.89
C LYS A 54 25.44 -40.91 29.18
N GLY A 55 24.14 -40.89 29.05
CA GLY A 55 23.25 -42.05 29.28
C GLY A 55 23.00 -42.88 28.02
N ASP A 56 22.22 -43.93 28.17
CA ASP A 56 21.75 -44.72 27.03
C ASP A 56 20.77 -43.88 26.19
N LEU A 57 21.04 -43.80 24.89
CA LEU A 57 20.21 -43.05 23.96
C LEU A 57 19.02 -43.92 23.53
N GLN A 58 17.83 -43.36 23.59
CA GLN A 58 16.59 -43.99 23.10
C GLN A 58 16.40 -43.87 21.57
N THR A 59 17.36 -43.26 20.90
CA THR A 59 17.32 -43.02 19.45
C THR A 59 18.63 -43.46 18.79
N ASP A 60 18.54 -43.99 17.57
CA ASP A 60 19.69 -44.31 16.73
C ASP A 60 20.28 -43.11 16.03
N ASN A 61 19.52 -42.00 15.99
CA ASN A 61 19.97 -40.76 15.35
C ASN A 61 20.89 -39.97 16.28
N LYS A 62 21.97 -39.44 15.71
CA LYS A 62 23.02 -38.72 16.47
C LYS A 62 23.31 -37.36 15.87
N ARG A 63 23.84 -36.48 16.70
CA ARG A 63 24.39 -35.19 16.22
C ARG A 63 25.49 -35.43 15.20
N ASN A 64 25.52 -34.64 14.12
CA ASN A 64 26.47 -34.75 13.02
C ASN A 64 27.14 -33.41 12.66
N GLY A 65 27.67 -32.74 13.68
CA GLY A 65 28.32 -31.45 13.50
C GLY A 65 27.38 -30.34 13.03
N HIS A 66 27.93 -29.35 12.37
CA HIS A 66 27.23 -28.13 11.94
C HIS A 66 27.46 -27.87 10.46
N SER A 67 26.58 -27.09 9.87
CA SER A 67 26.77 -26.46 8.54
C SER A 67 26.66 -24.95 8.68
N THR A 68 27.62 -24.26 8.12
CA THR A 68 27.67 -22.80 8.18
C THR A 68 26.68 -22.16 7.23
N LYS A 69 25.94 -21.15 7.70
CA LYS A 69 24.94 -20.43 6.95
C LYS A 69 25.05 -18.92 7.17
N ASN A 70 25.14 -18.17 6.08
CA ASN A 70 25.11 -16.70 6.14
C ASN A 70 23.66 -16.22 6.19
N LEU A 71 23.35 -15.38 7.17
CA LEU A 71 22.05 -14.78 7.38
C LEU A 71 22.12 -13.25 7.26
N LYS A 72 21.10 -12.69 6.67
CA LYS A 72 20.84 -11.25 6.66
C LYS A 72 19.77 -10.94 7.71
N SER A 73 20.09 -10.03 8.64
CA SER A 73 19.16 -9.58 9.68
C SER A 73 19.00 -8.07 9.67
N GLN A 74 18.06 -7.55 10.44
CA GLN A 74 17.93 -6.10 10.67
C GLN A 74 19.14 -5.47 11.36
N TYR A 75 20.04 -6.27 11.94
CA TYR A 75 21.27 -5.82 12.61
C TYR A 75 22.52 -6.00 11.72
N GLY A 76 22.35 -6.40 10.45
CA GLY A 76 23.41 -6.68 9.49
C GLY A 76 23.56 -8.17 9.18
N GLU A 77 24.56 -8.49 8.35
CA GLU A 77 24.85 -9.86 7.97
C GLU A 77 25.73 -10.53 9.02
N PHE A 78 25.48 -11.80 9.29
CA PHE A 78 26.31 -12.64 10.15
C PHE A 78 26.20 -14.12 9.77
N GLN A 79 27.16 -14.89 10.25
CA GLN A 79 27.24 -16.32 10.01
C GLN A 79 26.81 -17.09 11.25
N ILE A 80 25.98 -18.12 11.06
CA ILE A 80 25.58 -19.07 12.11
C ILE A 80 25.98 -20.50 11.72
N ASP A 81 26.14 -21.33 12.73
CA ASP A 81 26.41 -22.75 12.59
C ASP A 81 25.12 -23.55 12.85
N VAL A 82 24.49 -23.99 11.77
CA VAL A 82 23.25 -24.77 11.83
C VAL A 82 23.57 -26.19 12.21
N PRO A 83 23.06 -26.69 13.35
CA PRO A 83 23.33 -28.06 13.78
C PRO A 83 22.68 -29.08 12.85
N ARG A 84 23.26 -30.27 12.75
CA ARG A 84 22.77 -31.38 11.91
C ARG A 84 22.71 -32.66 12.66
N ASP A 85 21.78 -33.50 12.27
CA ASP A 85 21.68 -34.90 12.68
C ASP A 85 22.34 -35.83 11.65
N ARG A 86 22.56 -37.06 12.04
CA ARG A 86 23.23 -38.06 11.20
C ARG A 86 22.32 -38.59 10.08
N ASN A 87 21.04 -38.74 10.37
CA ASN A 87 20.07 -39.26 9.41
C ASN A 87 19.56 -38.20 8.41
N GLY A 88 19.80 -36.90 8.67
CA GLY A 88 19.31 -35.81 7.84
C GLY A 88 17.81 -35.52 7.97
N GLU A 89 17.21 -35.97 9.07
CA GLU A 89 15.78 -35.82 9.39
C GLU A 89 15.46 -34.49 10.06
N PHE A 90 16.49 -33.86 10.65
CA PHE A 90 16.32 -32.56 11.31
C PHE A 90 16.08 -31.42 10.30
N GLU A 91 14.91 -30.87 10.37
CA GLU A 91 14.55 -29.64 9.64
C GLU A 91 14.28 -28.49 10.61
N PRO A 92 15.21 -27.50 10.72
CA PRO A 92 15.02 -26.36 11.59
C PRO A 92 13.73 -25.59 11.25
N LYS A 93 12.86 -25.38 12.21
CA LYS A 93 11.63 -24.60 12.08
C LYS A 93 11.89 -23.12 12.25
N LEU A 94 12.81 -22.75 13.15
CA LEU A 94 13.17 -21.37 13.44
C LEU A 94 13.77 -20.67 12.23
N ILE A 95 14.68 -21.33 11.50
CA ILE A 95 15.31 -20.81 10.28
C ILE A 95 15.31 -21.93 9.23
N PRO A 96 14.26 -22.04 8.42
CA PRO A 96 14.13 -23.06 7.39
C PRO A 96 15.36 -23.17 6.48
N LYS A 97 15.60 -24.37 5.94
CA LYS A 97 16.84 -24.74 5.21
C LYS A 97 17.28 -23.73 4.14
N TYR A 98 16.36 -23.12 3.42
CA TYR A 98 16.65 -22.19 2.31
C TYR A 98 16.47 -20.71 2.67
N GLN A 99 15.96 -20.38 3.85
CA GLN A 99 15.79 -19.01 4.29
C GLN A 99 17.14 -18.41 4.69
N ARG A 100 17.55 -17.35 4.03
CA ARG A 100 18.79 -16.61 4.34
C ARG A 100 18.53 -15.19 4.81
N ASP A 101 17.32 -14.67 4.60
CA ASP A 101 16.90 -13.36 5.05
C ASP A 101 15.89 -13.49 6.18
N ILE A 102 16.27 -13.01 7.35
CA ILE A 102 15.45 -12.98 8.58
C ILE A 102 15.22 -11.54 9.07
N SER A 103 15.49 -10.56 8.21
CA SER A 103 15.46 -9.14 8.55
C SER A 103 14.05 -8.54 8.52
N GLY A 104 13.10 -9.22 7.91
CA GLY A 104 11.80 -8.63 7.56
C GLY A 104 11.91 -7.47 6.55
N ILE A 105 12.99 -7.44 5.78
CA ILE A 105 13.29 -6.38 4.82
C ILE A 105 12.28 -6.37 3.69
N GLU A 106 11.78 -7.52 3.27
CA GLU A 106 10.76 -7.59 2.23
C GLU A 106 9.52 -6.76 2.61
N GLU A 107 9.05 -6.89 3.85
CA GLU A 107 7.90 -6.13 4.36
C GLU A 107 8.19 -4.64 4.44
N LYS A 108 9.43 -4.26 4.81
CA LYS A 108 9.86 -2.86 4.84
C LYS A 108 9.94 -2.26 3.43
N VAL A 109 10.52 -2.99 2.46
CA VAL A 109 10.55 -2.60 1.04
C VAL A 109 9.13 -2.36 0.52
N ILE A 110 8.23 -3.29 0.78
CA ILE A 110 6.84 -3.19 0.37
C ILE A 110 6.16 -1.97 1.00
N SER A 111 6.38 -1.73 2.29
CA SER A 111 5.83 -0.57 3.00
C SER A 111 6.35 0.77 2.46
N LEU A 112 7.64 0.86 2.15
CA LEU A 112 8.26 2.06 1.57
C LEU A 112 7.76 2.30 0.15
N TYR A 113 7.67 1.24 -0.65
CA TYR A 113 7.13 1.31 -2.01
C TYR A 113 5.66 1.74 -2.03
N ALA A 114 4.84 1.22 -1.13
CA ALA A 114 3.45 1.62 -0.97
C ALA A 114 3.27 3.10 -0.57
N ARG A 115 4.30 3.72 0.04
CA ARG A 115 4.35 5.16 0.33
C ARG A 115 4.80 6.02 -0.85
N GLY A 116 5.08 5.39 -2.00
CA GLY A 116 5.46 6.08 -3.24
C GLY A 116 6.95 6.30 -3.43
N MET A 117 7.81 5.65 -2.64
CA MET A 117 9.26 5.73 -2.84
C MET A 117 9.69 4.96 -4.10
N SER A 118 10.64 5.52 -4.84
CA SER A 118 11.22 4.81 -5.98
C SER A 118 12.12 3.65 -5.52
N THR A 119 12.39 2.69 -6.41
CA THR A 119 13.28 1.57 -6.09
C THR A 119 14.69 2.01 -5.72
N ARG A 120 15.17 3.16 -6.22
CA ARG A 120 16.45 3.76 -5.87
C ARG A 120 16.42 4.38 -4.48
N ASP A 121 15.40 5.18 -4.18
CA ASP A 121 15.25 5.80 -2.85
C ASP A 121 15.14 4.72 -1.76
N ILE A 122 14.47 3.60 -2.05
CA ILE A 122 14.38 2.45 -1.13
C ILE A 122 15.76 1.82 -0.92
N HIS A 123 16.54 1.64 -2.00
CA HIS A 123 17.92 1.15 -1.90
C HIS A 123 18.75 2.04 -0.97
N ASP A 124 18.79 3.36 -1.26
CA ASP A 124 19.59 4.33 -0.51
C ASP A 124 19.16 4.37 0.96
N GLN A 125 17.86 4.38 1.23
CA GLN A 125 17.34 4.43 2.60
C GLN A 125 17.60 3.14 3.39
N LEU A 126 17.53 1.97 2.76
CA LEU A 126 17.86 0.70 3.43
C LEU A 126 19.35 0.58 3.70
N GLN A 127 20.19 1.08 2.80
CA GLN A 127 21.62 1.14 3.03
C GLN A 127 21.97 2.08 4.18
N ASP A 128 21.40 3.28 4.21
CA ASP A 128 21.66 4.28 5.27
C ASP A 128 21.17 3.83 6.65
N LEU A 129 19.99 3.20 6.73
CA LEU A 129 19.38 2.84 8.01
C LEU A 129 19.83 1.48 8.55
N TYR A 130 20.12 0.52 7.67
CA TYR A 130 20.36 -0.87 8.06
C TYR A 130 21.69 -1.43 7.53
N GLY A 131 22.46 -0.65 6.76
CA GLY A 131 23.69 -1.12 6.12
C GLY A 131 23.47 -2.27 5.12
N ILE A 132 22.26 -2.38 4.56
CA ILE A 132 21.88 -3.48 3.67
C ILE A 132 21.86 -2.97 2.23
N GLU A 133 22.71 -3.52 1.39
CA GLU A 133 22.72 -3.28 -0.05
C GLU A 133 21.69 -4.17 -0.75
N LEU A 134 20.57 -3.55 -1.18
CA LEU A 134 19.60 -4.18 -2.07
C LEU A 134 19.69 -3.49 -3.43
N SER A 135 20.00 -4.21 -4.48
CA SER A 135 19.94 -3.62 -5.83
C SER A 135 18.51 -3.20 -6.18
N ALA A 136 18.38 -2.17 -7.04
CA ALA A 136 17.05 -1.72 -7.52
C ALA A 136 16.26 -2.87 -8.18
N GLU A 137 16.97 -3.82 -8.80
CA GLU A 137 16.36 -5.04 -9.37
C GLU A 137 15.80 -5.97 -8.28
N MET A 138 16.50 -6.11 -7.15
CA MET A 138 16.02 -6.91 -6.02
C MET A 138 14.79 -6.25 -5.39
N VAL A 139 14.79 -4.92 -5.23
CA VAL A 139 13.62 -4.16 -4.77
C VAL A 139 12.42 -4.41 -5.69
N SER A 140 12.63 -4.39 -7.02
CA SER A 140 11.59 -4.68 -8.00
C SER A 140 11.04 -6.12 -7.85
N LYS A 141 11.93 -7.10 -7.69
CA LYS A 141 11.51 -8.51 -7.47
C LYS A 141 10.70 -8.69 -6.18
N ILE A 142 11.04 -7.94 -5.12
CA ILE A 142 10.28 -7.99 -3.86
C ILE A 142 8.90 -7.36 -4.05
N THR A 143 8.81 -6.23 -4.74
CA THR A 143 7.52 -5.57 -5.00
C THR A 143 6.62 -6.42 -5.92
N ASP A 144 7.19 -7.18 -6.85
CA ASP A 144 6.44 -8.08 -7.72
C ASP A 144 5.76 -9.22 -6.94
N LYS A 145 6.28 -9.61 -5.78
CA LYS A 145 5.66 -10.63 -4.91
C LYS A 145 4.28 -10.24 -4.40
N ILE A 146 3.93 -8.96 -4.41
CA ILE A 146 2.61 -8.45 -4.03
C ILE A 146 1.56 -8.65 -5.13
N LEU A 147 1.97 -8.78 -6.40
CA LEU A 147 1.03 -8.84 -7.52
C LEU A 147 -0.07 -9.91 -7.40
N PRO A 148 0.21 -11.13 -6.89
CA PRO A 148 -0.85 -12.12 -6.66
C PRO A 148 -1.89 -11.64 -5.64
N GLN A 149 -1.47 -11.00 -4.53
CA GLN A 149 -2.36 -10.46 -3.51
C GLN A 149 -3.20 -9.29 -4.05
N VAL A 150 -2.59 -8.43 -4.88
CA VAL A 150 -3.32 -7.35 -5.56
C VAL A 150 -4.40 -7.90 -6.49
N LYS A 151 -4.08 -8.96 -7.26
CA LYS A 151 -5.06 -9.62 -8.13
C LYS A 151 -6.20 -10.27 -7.35
N GLU A 152 -5.88 -10.95 -6.25
CA GLU A 152 -6.89 -11.52 -5.34
C GLU A 152 -7.80 -10.44 -4.77
N TRP A 153 -7.21 -9.32 -4.29
CA TRP A 153 -7.96 -8.18 -3.80
C TRP A 153 -8.85 -7.56 -4.89
N GLN A 154 -8.35 -7.41 -6.11
CA GLN A 154 -9.12 -6.87 -7.24
C GLN A 154 -10.29 -7.77 -7.64
N SER A 155 -10.16 -9.10 -7.50
CA SER A 155 -11.20 -10.06 -7.84
C SER A 155 -12.14 -10.46 -6.69
N ARG A 156 -11.93 -9.88 -5.48
CA ARG A 156 -12.73 -10.23 -4.30
C ARG A 156 -14.22 -9.97 -4.50
N PRO A 157 -15.11 -10.77 -3.89
CA PRO A 157 -16.53 -10.49 -3.84
C PRO A 157 -16.79 -9.12 -3.17
N LEU A 158 -17.81 -8.42 -3.64
CA LEU A 158 -18.25 -7.13 -3.13
C LEU A 158 -19.62 -7.24 -2.46
N ASN A 159 -19.97 -6.24 -1.65
CA ASN A 159 -21.28 -6.16 -1.05
C ASN A 159 -22.36 -6.00 -2.16
N PRO A 160 -23.57 -6.54 -1.94
CA PRO A 160 -24.62 -6.48 -2.94
C PRO A 160 -25.18 -5.06 -3.16
N VAL A 161 -25.08 -4.17 -2.17
CA VAL A 161 -25.64 -2.81 -2.22
C VAL A 161 -24.61 -1.80 -1.74
N TYR A 162 -24.43 -0.74 -2.52
CA TYR A 162 -23.68 0.46 -2.14
C TYR A 162 -24.55 1.71 -2.33
N PRO A 163 -24.95 2.41 -1.25
CA PRO A 163 -25.72 3.65 -1.36
C PRO A 163 -25.04 4.71 -2.23
N PHE A 164 -23.73 4.85 -2.12
CA PHE A 164 -22.94 5.81 -2.89
C PHE A 164 -21.73 5.14 -3.51
N VAL A 165 -21.49 5.41 -4.80
CA VAL A 165 -20.29 4.99 -5.51
C VAL A 165 -19.66 6.23 -6.17
N PHE A 166 -18.41 6.51 -5.83
CA PHE A 166 -17.60 7.58 -6.42
C PHE A 166 -16.69 6.98 -7.48
N MET A 167 -16.66 7.59 -8.66
CA MET A 167 -15.77 7.20 -9.73
C MET A 167 -14.93 8.41 -10.14
N ASP A 168 -13.62 8.26 -10.09
CA ASP A 168 -12.67 9.35 -10.38
C ASP A 168 -11.44 8.81 -11.11
N CYS A 169 -10.71 9.69 -11.76
CA CYS A 169 -9.53 9.38 -12.54
C CYS A 169 -8.39 10.31 -12.13
N ILE A 170 -7.26 9.69 -11.76
CA ILE A 170 -6.04 10.40 -11.41
C ILE A 170 -5.04 10.26 -12.55
N HIS A 171 -4.72 11.37 -13.22
CA HIS A 171 -3.72 11.39 -14.29
C HIS A 171 -2.31 11.51 -13.71
N TYR A 172 -1.40 10.70 -14.22
CA TYR A 172 0.01 10.69 -13.84
C TYR A 172 0.92 10.45 -15.05
N LYS A 173 2.19 10.80 -14.92
CA LYS A 173 3.18 10.61 -15.97
C LYS A 173 4.09 9.45 -15.62
N VAL A 174 4.29 8.53 -16.55
CA VAL A 174 5.25 7.42 -16.46
C VAL A 174 6.29 7.55 -17.54
N ARG A 175 7.49 7.12 -17.25
CA ARG A 175 8.55 6.98 -18.24
C ARG A 175 8.60 5.52 -18.71
N GLU A 176 8.28 5.31 -19.99
CA GLU A 176 8.22 4.00 -20.63
C GLU A 176 8.99 4.10 -21.95
N ASP A 177 9.93 3.21 -22.20
CA ASP A 177 10.78 3.18 -23.39
C ASP A 177 11.44 4.52 -23.74
N GLY A 178 11.94 5.23 -22.73
CA GLY A 178 12.59 6.54 -22.87
C GLY A 178 11.65 7.71 -23.13
N ARG A 179 10.33 7.49 -23.23
CA ARG A 179 9.29 8.50 -23.46
C ARG A 179 8.47 8.74 -22.20
N ILE A 180 8.00 9.99 -22.03
CA ILE A 180 7.07 10.34 -20.97
C ILE A 180 5.66 10.18 -21.50
N LEU A 181 4.92 9.20 -20.98
CA LEU A 181 3.54 8.91 -21.33
C LEU A 181 2.61 9.37 -20.21
N SER A 182 1.45 9.94 -20.59
CA SER A 182 0.36 10.19 -19.64
C SER A 182 -0.43 8.89 -19.47
N ARG A 183 -0.62 8.50 -18.22
CA ARG A 183 -1.45 7.35 -17.82
C ARG A 183 -2.51 7.83 -16.83
N ALA A 184 -3.53 7.03 -16.64
CA ALA A 184 -4.62 7.31 -15.73
C ALA A 184 -4.84 6.14 -14.78
N ALA A 185 -5.02 6.43 -13.49
CA ALA A 185 -5.49 5.48 -12.49
C ALA A 185 -6.97 5.76 -12.24
N TYR A 186 -7.81 4.81 -12.57
CA TYR A 186 -9.25 4.86 -12.37
C TYR A 186 -9.58 4.24 -11.02
N VAL A 187 -10.22 5.01 -10.16
CA VAL A 187 -10.57 4.61 -8.81
C VAL A 187 -12.07 4.57 -8.68
N VAL A 188 -12.60 3.45 -8.18
CA VAL A 188 -14.00 3.30 -7.79
C VAL A 188 -14.05 3.08 -6.29
N LEU A 189 -14.71 3.98 -5.58
CA LEU A 189 -14.89 3.96 -4.14
C LEU A 189 -16.37 3.86 -3.82
N GLY A 190 -16.77 2.83 -3.07
CA GLY A 190 -18.12 2.65 -2.55
C GLY A 190 -18.24 3.10 -1.11
N VAL A 191 -19.46 3.44 -0.70
CA VAL A 191 -19.83 3.59 0.71
C VAL A 191 -20.80 2.46 1.03
N THR A 192 -20.51 1.68 2.07
CA THR A 192 -21.37 0.57 2.51
C THR A 192 -22.63 1.09 3.19
N VAL A 193 -23.61 0.23 3.42
CA VAL A 193 -24.84 0.60 4.14
C VAL A 193 -24.57 1.02 5.59
N GLU A 194 -23.45 0.58 6.18
CA GLU A 194 -22.99 0.99 7.51
C GLU A 194 -22.21 2.32 7.49
N GLY A 195 -21.99 2.92 6.30
CA GLY A 195 -21.30 4.20 6.14
C GLY A 195 -19.77 4.10 5.99
N TYR A 196 -19.19 2.93 5.87
CA TYR A 196 -17.75 2.75 5.66
C TYR A 196 -17.36 2.91 4.21
N LYS A 197 -16.19 3.49 3.98
CA LYS A 197 -15.59 3.58 2.65
C LYS A 197 -14.91 2.27 2.27
N ASP A 198 -15.19 1.78 1.07
CA ASP A 198 -14.59 0.59 0.49
C ASP A 198 -14.05 0.92 -0.91
N ILE A 199 -12.80 0.59 -1.19
CA ILE A 199 -12.22 0.77 -2.52
C ILE A 199 -12.60 -0.43 -3.36
N LEU A 200 -13.52 -0.26 -4.29
CA LEU A 200 -14.08 -1.35 -5.09
C LEU A 200 -13.17 -1.78 -6.23
N SER A 201 -12.49 -0.80 -6.86
CA SER A 201 -11.56 -1.06 -7.97
C SER A 201 -10.51 0.03 -8.07
N ILE A 202 -9.29 -0.35 -8.46
CA ILE A 202 -8.24 0.53 -8.95
C ILE A 202 -7.68 -0.10 -10.22
N THR A 203 -7.76 0.60 -11.35
CA THR A 203 -7.30 0.09 -12.63
C THR A 203 -6.47 1.16 -13.36
N ALA A 204 -5.32 0.77 -13.90
CA ALA A 204 -4.50 1.67 -14.71
C ALA A 204 -4.90 1.54 -16.19
N GLY A 205 -4.99 2.65 -16.88
CA GLY A 205 -5.33 2.70 -18.30
C GLY A 205 -4.76 3.91 -19.02
N ALA A 206 -4.85 3.89 -20.34
CA ALA A 206 -4.33 4.96 -21.17
C ALA A 206 -5.37 6.07 -21.47
N ASN A 207 -6.65 5.70 -21.62
CA ASN A 207 -7.70 6.61 -22.08
C ASN A 207 -9.03 6.39 -21.36
N GLU A 208 -9.72 7.48 -21.06
CA GLU A 208 -11.11 7.52 -20.56
C GLU A 208 -12.10 7.36 -21.70
N THR A 209 -12.61 6.15 -21.88
CA THR A 209 -13.66 5.91 -22.88
C THR A 209 -14.91 5.34 -22.19
N SER A 210 -16.08 5.55 -22.77
CA SER A 210 -17.35 4.94 -22.29
C SER A 210 -17.23 3.42 -22.19
N LYS A 211 -16.52 2.80 -23.14
CA LYS A 211 -16.26 1.35 -23.15
C LYS A 211 -15.44 0.89 -21.94
N PHE A 212 -14.45 1.69 -21.52
CA PHE A 212 -13.63 1.39 -20.35
C PHE A 212 -14.47 1.42 -19.07
N TRP A 213 -15.25 2.49 -18.87
CA TRP A 213 -16.15 2.62 -17.73
C TRP A 213 -17.23 1.55 -17.70
N LEU A 214 -17.78 1.19 -18.88
CA LEU A 214 -18.71 0.08 -19.00
C LEU A 214 -18.08 -1.25 -18.55
N GLY A 215 -16.83 -1.50 -18.91
CA GLY A 215 -16.08 -2.68 -18.46
C GLY A 215 -15.93 -2.73 -16.95
N MET A 216 -15.56 -1.61 -16.31
CA MET A 216 -15.43 -1.51 -14.85
C MET A 216 -16.76 -1.74 -14.12
N LEU A 217 -17.85 -1.14 -14.60
CA LEU A 217 -19.18 -1.32 -14.01
C LEU A 217 -19.68 -2.77 -14.14
N ASN A 218 -19.42 -3.43 -15.26
CA ASN A 218 -19.71 -4.86 -15.41
C ASN A 218 -18.86 -5.72 -14.47
N ASP A 219 -17.59 -5.37 -14.25
CA ASP A 219 -16.75 -6.06 -13.27
C ASP A 219 -17.34 -5.97 -11.85
N LEU A 220 -17.78 -4.78 -11.42
CA LEU A 220 -18.46 -4.61 -10.14
C LEU A 220 -19.70 -5.51 -10.03
N LYS A 221 -20.49 -5.58 -11.10
CA LYS A 221 -21.69 -6.43 -11.16
C LYS A 221 -21.35 -7.92 -11.07
N ASN A 222 -20.30 -8.35 -11.79
CA ASN A 222 -19.82 -9.74 -11.74
C ASN A 222 -19.27 -10.13 -10.37
N ARG A 223 -18.71 -9.17 -9.64
CA ARG A 223 -18.19 -9.35 -8.27
C ARG A 223 -19.27 -9.24 -7.20
N GLY A 224 -20.51 -9.05 -7.57
CA GLY A 224 -21.67 -9.17 -6.67
C GLY A 224 -22.46 -7.89 -6.40
N VAL A 225 -22.04 -6.73 -6.90
CA VAL A 225 -22.78 -5.47 -6.72
C VAL A 225 -24.06 -5.53 -7.54
N LYS A 226 -25.20 -5.62 -6.87
CA LYS A 226 -26.53 -5.72 -7.48
C LYS A 226 -27.18 -4.36 -7.65
N ASP A 227 -26.99 -3.46 -6.67
CA ASP A 227 -27.65 -2.16 -6.63
C ASP A 227 -26.72 -1.06 -6.13
N VAL A 228 -26.87 0.12 -6.75
CA VAL A 228 -26.20 1.36 -6.37
C VAL A 228 -27.23 2.47 -6.44
N LEU A 229 -27.41 3.25 -5.35
CA LEU A 229 -28.40 4.31 -5.34
C LEU A 229 -27.89 5.56 -6.05
N PHE A 230 -26.67 5.99 -5.74
CA PHE A 230 -26.09 7.21 -6.30
C PHE A 230 -24.66 6.95 -6.85
N PHE A 231 -24.44 7.31 -8.10
CA PHE A 231 -23.09 7.46 -8.64
C PHE A 231 -22.65 8.91 -8.61
N CYS A 232 -21.56 9.19 -7.92
CA CYS A 232 -20.91 10.50 -7.87
C CYS A 232 -19.74 10.51 -8.86
N VAL A 233 -19.88 11.21 -9.98
CA VAL A 233 -18.95 11.17 -11.10
C VAL A 233 -18.57 12.58 -11.58
N ASP A 234 -17.47 12.69 -12.34
CA ASP A 234 -17.17 13.88 -13.12
C ASP A 234 -18.25 14.13 -14.19
N GLY A 235 -18.32 15.35 -14.68
CA GLY A 235 -19.30 15.77 -15.70
C GLY A 235 -19.12 15.20 -17.11
N LEU A 236 -18.28 14.18 -17.30
CA LEU A 236 -18.04 13.58 -18.62
C LEU A 236 -19.27 12.81 -19.13
N PRO A 237 -19.71 13.04 -20.38
CA PRO A 237 -20.87 12.36 -20.95
C PRO A 237 -20.77 10.82 -20.92
N SER A 238 -19.55 10.31 -21.07
CA SER A 238 -19.25 8.87 -21.09
C SER A 238 -19.68 8.11 -19.83
N PHE A 239 -19.74 8.76 -18.67
CA PHE A 239 -20.24 8.15 -17.44
C PHE A 239 -21.71 7.84 -17.48
N LYS A 240 -22.52 8.79 -17.95
CA LYS A 240 -23.97 8.67 -17.96
C LYS A 240 -24.41 7.44 -18.75
N GLU A 241 -23.89 7.29 -19.95
CA GLU A 241 -24.22 6.15 -20.85
C GLU A 241 -23.82 4.81 -20.23
N ALA A 242 -22.59 4.72 -19.69
CA ALA A 242 -22.10 3.49 -19.05
C ALA A 242 -22.90 3.10 -17.80
N ILE A 243 -23.22 4.08 -16.92
CA ILE A 243 -23.99 3.82 -15.71
C ILE A 243 -25.40 3.38 -16.05
N GLN A 244 -26.10 4.08 -16.96
CA GLN A 244 -27.47 3.75 -17.36
C GLN A 244 -27.58 2.37 -18.01
N ALA A 245 -26.52 1.91 -18.70
CA ALA A 245 -26.48 0.57 -19.29
C ALA A 245 -26.39 -0.57 -18.26
N VAL A 246 -25.69 -0.36 -17.12
CA VAL A 246 -25.43 -1.42 -16.13
C VAL A 246 -26.35 -1.29 -14.90
N TYR A 247 -26.57 -0.06 -14.44
CA TYR A 247 -27.38 0.29 -13.26
C TYR A 247 -28.44 1.34 -13.63
N PRO A 248 -29.49 0.96 -14.38
CA PRO A 248 -30.50 1.90 -14.92
C PRO A 248 -31.33 2.61 -13.86
N GLN A 249 -31.40 2.06 -12.64
CA GLN A 249 -32.14 2.64 -11.51
C GLN A 249 -31.30 3.64 -10.69
N ALA A 250 -29.99 3.71 -10.92
CA ALA A 250 -29.12 4.56 -10.15
C ALA A 250 -29.24 6.01 -10.54
N GLU A 251 -29.25 6.90 -9.54
CA GLU A 251 -29.17 8.34 -9.72
C GLU A 251 -27.72 8.77 -9.98
N ILE A 252 -27.54 9.81 -10.82
CA ILE A 252 -26.21 10.32 -11.15
C ILE A 252 -26.04 11.72 -10.59
N GLN A 253 -25.16 11.84 -9.59
CA GLN A 253 -24.74 13.11 -9.01
C GLN A 253 -23.43 13.58 -9.64
N ARG A 254 -23.42 14.74 -10.26
CA ARG A 254 -22.17 15.35 -10.76
C ARG A 254 -21.35 15.91 -9.60
N CYS A 255 -20.05 15.68 -9.65
CA CYS A 255 -19.12 16.18 -8.64
C CYS A 255 -19.07 17.71 -8.63
N VAL A 256 -19.47 18.31 -7.52
CA VAL A 256 -19.47 19.78 -7.32
C VAL A 256 -18.05 20.34 -7.44
N ILE A 257 -17.05 19.63 -6.91
CA ILE A 257 -15.64 20.08 -6.96
C ILE A 257 -15.11 20.14 -8.39
N HIS A 258 -15.42 19.13 -9.23
CA HIS A 258 -15.04 19.15 -10.64
C HIS A 258 -15.77 20.26 -11.41
N MET A 259 -17.04 20.49 -11.12
CA MET A 259 -17.80 21.57 -11.70
C MET A 259 -17.18 22.94 -11.35
N LEU A 260 -16.85 23.17 -10.07
CA LEU A 260 -16.17 24.40 -9.63
C LEU A 260 -14.82 24.60 -10.32
N ARG A 261 -13.97 23.58 -10.33
CA ARG A 261 -12.66 23.65 -11.01
C ARG A 261 -12.80 23.97 -12.50
N ASN A 262 -13.81 23.43 -13.15
CA ASN A 262 -14.10 23.76 -14.55
C ASN A 262 -14.60 25.20 -14.71
N SER A 263 -15.45 25.69 -13.81
CA SER A 263 -15.93 27.08 -13.83
C SER A 263 -14.81 28.08 -13.58
N PHE A 264 -13.84 27.76 -12.74
CA PHE A 264 -12.69 28.64 -12.46
C PHE A 264 -11.83 28.95 -13.69
N LYS A 265 -11.85 28.10 -14.71
CA LYS A 265 -11.12 28.36 -15.96
C LYS A 265 -11.62 29.60 -16.72
N TYR A 266 -12.82 30.05 -16.41
CA TYR A 266 -13.49 31.20 -17.03
C TYR A 266 -13.50 32.45 -16.15
N VAL A 267 -12.86 32.38 -14.96
CA VAL A 267 -12.82 33.47 -13.98
C VAL A 267 -11.39 34.01 -13.87
N ASN A 268 -11.23 35.35 -13.81
CA ASN A 268 -9.91 35.95 -13.58
C ASN A 268 -9.33 35.51 -12.24
N TYR A 269 -8.01 35.36 -12.17
CA TYR A 269 -7.29 34.91 -10.97
C TYR A 269 -7.65 35.74 -9.73
N ASN A 270 -7.74 37.06 -9.85
CA ASN A 270 -8.06 37.97 -8.75
C ASN A 270 -9.48 37.76 -8.19
N ASP A 271 -10.38 37.23 -8.99
CA ASP A 271 -11.79 37.06 -8.67
C ASP A 271 -12.13 35.65 -8.21
N LEU A 272 -11.20 34.67 -8.36
CA LEU A 272 -11.44 33.27 -8.03
C LEU A 272 -11.93 33.03 -6.60
N LYS A 273 -11.34 33.75 -5.63
CA LYS A 273 -11.73 33.60 -4.22
C LYS A 273 -13.16 34.09 -3.98
N LYS A 274 -13.53 35.20 -4.58
CA LYS A 274 -14.86 35.79 -4.47
C LYS A 274 -15.90 34.93 -5.19
N PHE A 275 -15.60 34.50 -6.41
CA PHE A 275 -16.44 33.58 -7.17
C PHE A 275 -16.70 32.26 -6.43
N SER A 276 -15.63 31.66 -5.86
CA SER A 276 -15.75 30.46 -5.06
C SER A 276 -16.61 30.65 -3.81
N SER A 277 -16.52 31.79 -3.14
CA SER A 277 -17.35 32.12 -1.98
C SER A 277 -18.81 32.24 -2.35
N ASP A 278 -19.12 32.98 -3.44
CA ASP A 278 -20.48 33.15 -3.92
C ASP A 278 -21.10 31.82 -4.37
N PHE A 279 -20.32 30.98 -5.06
CA PHE A 279 -20.78 29.64 -5.48
C PHE A 279 -21.06 28.72 -4.30
N LYS A 280 -20.39 28.93 -3.17
CA LYS A 280 -20.58 28.16 -1.95
C LYS A 280 -22.00 28.33 -1.38
N GLU A 281 -22.59 29.51 -1.49
CA GLU A 281 -23.97 29.77 -1.06
C GLU A 281 -24.96 28.92 -1.87
N VAL A 282 -24.70 28.67 -3.16
CA VAL A 282 -25.55 27.84 -4.01
C VAL A 282 -25.56 26.39 -3.55
N TYR A 283 -24.40 25.76 -3.39
CA TYR A 283 -24.36 24.32 -3.07
C TYR A 283 -24.51 23.99 -1.58
N ASN A 284 -24.45 24.98 -0.68
CA ASN A 284 -24.76 24.82 0.74
C ASN A 284 -26.20 25.27 1.07
N ALA A 285 -26.97 25.69 0.10
CA ALA A 285 -28.35 26.11 0.34
C ALA A 285 -29.18 24.97 0.98
N PRO A 286 -30.11 25.28 1.91
CA PRO A 286 -30.84 24.28 2.68
C PRO A 286 -31.87 23.48 1.85
N ASN A 287 -32.26 23.98 0.67
CA ASN A 287 -33.17 23.33 -0.24
C ASN A 287 -33.01 23.85 -1.68
N GLU A 288 -33.65 23.18 -2.63
CA GLU A 288 -33.56 23.50 -4.06
C GLU A 288 -34.00 24.94 -4.38
N THR A 289 -35.10 25.41 -3.79
CA THR A 289 -35.60 26.78 -4.02
C THR A 289 -34.59 27.84 -3.62
N ALA A 290 -33.97 27.68 -2.45
CA ALA A 290 -32.91 28.57 -1.98
C ALA A 290 -31.68 28.50 -2.90
N ALA A 291 -31.26 27.27 -3.30
CA ALA A 291 -30.15 27.08 -4.23
C ALA A 291 -30.37 27.79 -5.59
N LEU A 292 -31.58 27.69 -6.15
CA LEU A 292 -31.94 28.36 -7.40
C LEU A 292 -31.94 29.89 -7.25
N THR A 293 -32.40 30.42 -6.11
CA THR A 293 -32.34 31.83 -5.80
C THR A 293 -30.90 32.34 -5.75
N GLU A 294 -30.01 31.63 -5.03
CA GLU A 294 -28.60 32.02 -4.96
C GLU A 294 -27.89 31.88 -6.31
N LEU A 295 -28.29 30.90 -7.13
CA LEU A 295 -27.76 30.74 -8.47
C LEU A 295 -28.13 31.90 -9.37
N GLU A 296 -29.37 32.44 -9.27
CA GLU A 296 -29.81 33.61 -10.05
C GLU A 296 -29.09 34.91 -9.56
N ASN A 297 -28.97 35.08 -8.23
CA ASN A 297 -28.19 36.19 -7.64
C ASN A 297 -26.73 36.15 -8.15
N MET A 298 -26.13 34.95 -8.19
CA MET A 298 -24.79 34.76 -8.72
C MET A 298 -24.68 35.05 -10.20
N LYS A 299 -25.67 34.62 -10.98
CA LYS A 299 -25.74 34.85 -12.41
C LYS A 299 -25.82 36.36 -12.74
N GLU A 300 -26.62 37.15 -12.01
CA GLU A 300 -26.68 38.60 -12.15
C GLU A 300 -25.36 39.26 -11.76
N LYS A 301 -24.80 38.89 -10.61
CA LYS A 301 -23.56 39.46 -10.08
C LYS A 301 -22.34 39.24 -10.98
N TRP A 302 -22.25 38.05 -11.61
CA TRP A 302 -21.13 37.70 -12.46
C TRP A 302 -21.42 37.80 -13.95
N GLU A 303 -22.58 38.33 -14.34
CA GLU A 303 -23.03 38.44 -15.73
C GLU A 303 -22.84 37.17 -16.55
N ILE A 304 -23.09 36.02 -15.91
CA ILE A 304 -22.90 34.69 -16.51
C ILE A 304 -23.77 34.58 -17.78
N GLY A 305 -23.11 34.40 -18.93
CA GLY A 305 -23.76 34.25 -20.22
C GLY A 305 -23.82 35.53 -21.05
N ARG A 306 -23.38 36.73 -20.55
CA ARG A 306 -23.42 37.99 -21.31
C ARG A 306 -22.13 38.30 -22.07
N ALA A 307 -20.96 37.92 -21.56
CA ALA A 307 -19.68 38.41 -22.09
C ALA A 307 -18.79 37.37 -22.78
N SER A 308 -18.88 36.09 -22.45
CA SER A 308 -17.80 35.13 -22.77
C SER A 308 -17.84 34.50 -24.16
N CYS A 309 -18.93 34.69 -24.94
CA CYS A 309 -19.01 34.11 -26.28
C CYS A 309 -18.45 34.99 -27.41
N ARG A 310 -18.04 36.24 -27.12
CA ARG A 310 -17.59 37.17 -28.16
C ARG A 310 -16.09 37.46 -28.25
N GLU A 311 -15.29 37.03 -27.24
CA GLU A 311 -13.86 37.41 -27.21
C GLU A 311 -12.89 36.23 -27.40
N ARG A 312 -13.36 35.07 -27.83
CA ARG A 312 -12.49 33.98 -28.24
C ARG A 312 -12.90 33.48 -29.62
N VAL A 313 -12.58 34.27 -30.63
CA VAL A 313 -12.37 33.81 -31.99
C VAL A 313 -10.92 34.05 -32.33
#